data_edbcc8f53bd49c9e19858ecc5b06fa4d
#
_entry.id   edbcc8f53bd49c9e19858ecc5b06fa4d
#
_cell.length_a   1.000
_cell.length_b   1.000
_cell.length_c   1.000
_cell.angle_alpha   90.00
_cell.angle_beta   90.00
_cell.angle_gamma   90.00
#
_symmetry.space_group_name_H-M   'P 1'
#
loop_
_entity.id
_entity.type
_entity.pdbx_description
1 polymer ?
#
loop_
_entity_poly.entity_id
_entity_poly.type
_entity_poly.pdbx_seq_one_letter_code
_entity_poly.pdbx_strand_id
1 'polypeptide(L)'
;MEALDALRRALFSREVSEEVLRGLLTRSRVVHATRGEVLFLRGEPCHGLYIVLEGAVRVYNSSSNGREQVIGVERSGSVIGELPLFDGGNQPYSAEAMSPSRLLFIPRDHFLSVIHAHPEMMQAALRALAIRVRRLLHLVEELSLHEVPERVARYLLSQAKERGACFTLDYTHAELAAQLGTVREVVTRTLNRFRKAGWIAVQNGQITVIDSEALQALASSGD
;
A
#
# COMPACT_ATOMS: atom_id res chain seq x y z
N MET A 1 3.72 24.10 -1.41
CA MET A 1 4.26 23.48 -0.17
C MET A 1 3.81 22.03 -0.07
N GLU A 2 2.52 21.74 -0.05
CA GLU A 2 1.94 20.39 0.07
C GLU A 2 2.41 19.36 -0.98
N ALA A 3 2.46 19.74 -2.28
CA ALA A 3 2.92 18.86 -3.35
C ALA A 3 4.41 18.51 -3.22
N LEU A 4 5.24 19.43 -2.77
CA LEU A 4 6.66 19.20 -2.53
C LEU A 4 6.87 18.24 -1.35
N ASP A 5 6.10 18.38 -0.28
CA ASP A 5 6.16 17.50 0.89
C ASP A 5 5.66 16.09 0.54
N ALA A 6 4.65 16.00 -0.34
CA ALA A 6 4.19 14.72 -0.86
C ALA A 6 5.25 14.05 -1.75
N LEU A 7 5.92 14.81 -2.63
CA LEU A 7 7.04 14.31 -3.42
C LEU A 7 8.18 13.80 -2.53
N ARG A 8 8.54 14.53 -1.49
CA ARG A 8 9.58 14.10 -0.54
C ARG A 8 9.23 12.78 0.14
N ARG A 9 7.96 12.58 0.50
CA ARG A 9 7.50 11.31 1.08
C ARG A 9 7.45 10.19 0.05
N ALA A 10 6.98 10.48 -1.16
CA ALA A 10 6.72 9.51 -2.21
C ALA A 10 7.99 9.02 -2.92
N LEU A 11 8.92 9.92 -3.19
CA LEU A 11 10.15 9.63 -3.94
C LEU A 11 11.33 9.27 -3.03
N PHE A 12 11.06 8.88 -1.79
CA PHE A 12 11.98 8.11 -0.94
C PHE A 12 13.24 8.81 -0.48
N SER A 13 13.49 10.08 -0.73
CA SER A 13 14.78 10.52 -0.35
C SER A 13 14.86 11.92 0.22
N ARG A 14 15.40 11.91 1.42
CA ARG A 14 16.15 13.05 1.93
C ARG A 14 17.39 13.36 1.07
N GLU A 15 17.69 12.54 0.09
CA GLU A 15 18.88 12.58 -0.77
C GLU A 15 18.64 13.33 -2.09
N VAL A 16 17.38 13.48 -2.53
CA VAL A 16 17.03 14.28 -3.73
C VAL A 16 16.92 15.74 -3.36
N SER A 17 17.67 16.61 -4.06
CA SER A 17 17.64 18.04 -3.78
C SER A 17 16.26 18.67 -4.03
N GLU A 18 15.94 19.72 -3.29
CA GLU A 18 14.67 20.42 -3.46
C GLU A 18 14.52 21.01 -4.87
N GLU A 19 15.62 21.39 -5.50
CA GLU A 19 15.63 21.92 -6.87
C GLU A 19 15.11 20.87 -7.87
N VAL A 20 15.57 19.64 -7.77
CA VAL A 20 15.13 18.51 -8.61
C VAL A 20 13.65 18.20 -8.38
N LEU A 21 13.20 18.20 -7.11
CA LEU A 21 11.78 17.99 -6.79
C LEU A 21 10.90 19.12 -7.33
N ARG A 22 11.37 20.39 -7.28
CA ARG A 22 10.70 21.51 -7.91
C ARG A 22 10.68 21.39 -9.42
N GLY A 23 11.75 20.86 -10.02
CA GLY A 23 11.81 20.53 -11.45
C GLY A 23 10.69 19.57 -11.86
N LEU A 24 10.40 18.54 -11.08
CA LEU A 24 9.27 17.63 -11.34
C LEU A 24 7.91 18.36 -11.30
N LEU A 25 7.75 19.36 -10.44
CA LEU A 25 6.48 20.07 -10.31
C LEU A 25 6.17 20.96 -11.51
N THR A 26 7.15 21.36 -12.31
CA THR A 26 6.97 22.34 -13.41
C THR A 26 5.95 21.93 -14.48
N ARG A 27 5.83 20.62 -14.73
CA ARG A 27 4.86 20.03 -15.67
C ARG A 27 3.85 19.08 -14.99
N SER A 28 3.86 19.02 -13.66
CA SER A 28 2.89 18.26 -12.89
C SER A 28 1.61 19.06 -12.71
N ARG A 29 0.51 18.34 -12.52
CA ARG A 29 -0.79 18.96 -12.23
C ARG A 29 -1.52 18.21 -11.13
N VAL A 30 -2.30 18.92 -10.34
CA VAL A 30 -3.22 18.30 -9.38
C VAL A 30 -4.47 17.85 -10.14
N VAL A 31 -4.83 16.59 -9.94
CA VAL A 31 -6.04 15.96 -10.46
C VAL A 31 -6.94 15.64 -9.27
N HIS A 32 -8.23 15.93 -9.43
CA HIS A 32 -9.26 15.58 -8.44
C HIS A 32 -10.00 14.36 -8.97
N ALA A 33 -10.16 13.35 -8.13
CA ALA A 33 -10.93 12.16 -8.45
C ALA A 33 -12.07 11.99 -7.43
N THR A 34 -13.25 11.73 -7.93
CA THR A 34 -14.42 11.39 -7.11
C THR A 34 -14.40 9.92 -6.71
N ARG A 35 -15.18 9.56 -5.69
CA ARG A 35 -15.29 8.14 -5.29
C ARG A 35 -15.81 7.29 -6.45
N GLY A 36 -15.13 6.18 -6.75
CA GLY A 36 -15.44 5.26 -7.84
C GLY A 36 -14.84 5.67 -9.19
N GLU A 37 -14.13 6.81 -9.25
CA GLU A 37 -13.48 7.25 -10.48
C GLU A 37 -12.22 6.44 -10.74
N VAL A 38 -12.15 5.86 -11.96
CA VAL A 38 -11.02 5.04 -12.41
C VAL A 38 -9.94 5.98 -12.96
N LEU A 39 -8.72 5.84 -12.44
CA LEU A 39 -7.56 6.61 -12.88
C LEU A 39 -6.92 6.01 -14.13
N PHE A 40 -6.85 4.69 -14.18
CA PHE A 40 -6.41 3.88 -15.34
C PHE A 40 -6.82 2.42 -15.14
N LEU A 41 -6.91 1.69 -16.24
CA LEU A 41 -7.20 0.27 -16.27
C LEU A 41 -5.94 -0.56 -16.55
N ARG A 42 -5.96 -1.81 -16.06
CA ARG A 42 -4.96 -2.82 -16.42
C ARG A 42 -4.87 -2.98 -17.93
N GLY A 43 -3.65 -3.01 -18.46
CA GLY A 43 -3.38 -3.16 -19.88
C GLY A 43 -3.33 -1.84 -20.65
N GLU A 44 -3.74 -0.72 -20.07
CA GLU A 44 -3.63 0.58 -20.72
C GLU A 44 -2.17 1.07 -20.80
N PRO A 45 -1.83 1.87 -21.81
CA PRO A 45 -0.54 2.54 -21.90
C PRO A 45 -0.32 3.47 -20.69
N CYS A 46 0.93 3.58 -20.24
CA CYS A 46 1.28 4.49 -19.16
C CYS A 46 1.48 5.91 -19.69
N HIS A 47 0.65 6.84 -19.25
CA HIS A 47 0.75 8.26 -19.57
C HIS A 47 1.54 9.06 -18.52
N GLY A 48 1.80 8.47 -17.36
CA GLY A 48 2.50 9.09 -16.25
C GLY A 48 2.23 8.35 -14.94
N LEU A 49 2.72 8.91 -13.85
CA LEU A 49 2.46 8.40 -12.51
C LEU A 49 1.61 9.38 -11.70
N TYR A 50 0.99 8.87 -10.66
CA TYR A 50 0.23 9.64 -9.68
C TYR A 50 0.86 9.55 -8.30
N ILE A 51 0.85 10.64 -7.55
CA ILE A 51 1.17 10.66 -6.12
C ILE A 51 -0.09 11.04 -5.37
N VAL A 52 -0.50 10.24 -4.42
CA VAL A 52 -1.67 10.53 -3.58
C VAL A 52 -1.31 11.67 -2.63
N LEU A 53 -1.99 12.81 -2.79
CA LEU A 53 -1.87 13.96 -1.87
C LEU A 53 -2.84 13.79 -0.70
N GLU A 54 -4.10 13.41 -1.03
CA GLU A 54 -5.19 13.26 -0.09
C GLU A 54 -6.16 12.18 -0.58
N GLY A 55 -6.84 11.50 0.35
CA GLY A 55 -7.80 10.44 0.02
C GLY A 55 -7.17 9.05 0.01
N ALA A 56 -7.83 8.14 -0.72
CA ALA A 56 -7.41 6.75 -0.84
C ALA A 56 -7.73 6.20 -2.24
N VAL A 57 -6.80 5.44 -2.80
CA VAL A 57 -6.92 4.78 -4.12
C VAL A 57 -6.70 3.30 -3.95
N ARG A 58 -7.64 2.47 -4.41
CA ARG A 58 -7.45 1.03 -4.48
C ARG A 58 -6.72 0.66 -5.78
N VAL A 59 -5.78 -0.25 -5.70
CA VAL A 59 -5.18 -0.92 -6.85
C VAL A 59 -5.68 -2.36 -6.88
N TYR A 60 -6.14 -2.81 -8.05
CA TYR A 60 -6.84 -4.09 -8.16
C TYR A 60 -6.67 -4.74 -9.53
N ASN A 61 -6.89 -6.03 -9.58
CA ASN A 61 -7.04 -6.79 -10.82
C ASN A 61 -8.44 -7.39 -10.89
N SER A 62 -9.00 -7.39 -12.10
CA SER A 62 -10.26 -8.06 -12.41
C SER A 62 -9.99 -9.30 -13.25
N SER A 63 -10.62 -10.41 -12.91
CA SER A 63 -10.63 -11.62 -13.72
C SER A 63 -11.71 -11.55 -14.81
N SER A 64 -11.62 -12.41 -15.83
CA SER A 64 -12.58 -12.48 -16.93
C SER A 64 -14.04 -12.76 -16.51
N ASN A 65 -14.24 -13.33 -15.32
CA ASN A 65 -15.57 -13.59 -14.73
C ASN A 65 -16.06 -12.46 -13.81
N GLY A 66 -15.40 -11.29 -13.84
CA GLY A 66 -15.80 -10.11 -13.09
C GLY A 66 -15.43 -10.13 -11.60
N ARG A 67 -14.65 -11.12 -11.14
CA ARG A 67 -14.11 -11.09 -9.77
C ARG A 67 -12.97 -10.11 -9.67
N GLU A 68 -13.05 -9.21 -8.71
CA GLU A 68 -11.99 -8.26 -8.40
C GLU A 68 -11.13 -8.75 -7.23
N GLN A 69 -9.83 -8.61 -7.38
CA GLN A 69 -8.86 -8.81 -6.30
C GLN A 69 -8.17 -7.48 -6.02
N VAL A 70 -8.42 -6.93 -4.84
CA VAL A 70 -7.70 -5.75 -4.36
C VAL A 70 -6.28 -6.18 -4.00
N ILE A 71 -5.29 -5.53 -4.64
CA ILE A 71 -3.86 -5.75 -4.40
C ILE A 71 -3.38 -4.86 -3.24
N GLY A 72 -3.94 -3.64 -3.15
CA GLY A 72 -3.57 -2.70 -2.10
C GLY A 72 -4.46 -1.46 -2.10
N VAL A 73 -4.32 -0.68 -1.03
CA VAL A 73 -4.93 0.64 -0.88
C VAL A 73 -3.82 1.65 -0.65
N GLU A 74 -3.70 2.56 -1.59
CA GLU A 74 -2.68 3.60 -1.61
C GLU A 74 -3.24 4.89 -0.99
N ARG A 75 -2.47 5.49 -0.08
CA ARG A 75 -2.85 6.68 0.69
C ARG A 75 -1.84 7.80 0.48
N SER A 76 -2.02 8.92 1.16
CA SER A 76 -1.14 10.09 1.05
C SER A 76 0.35 9.71 1.14
N GLY A 77 1.12 10.13 0.14
CA GLY A 77 2.53 9.83 -0.04
C GLY A 77 2.82 8.59 -0.90
N SER A 78 1.82 7.78 -1.26
CA SER A 78 2.03 6.63 -2.17
C SER A 78 2.13 7.06 -3.63
N VAL A 79 2.92 6.29 -4.40
CA VAL A 79 3.07 6.41 -5.86
C VAL A 79 2.29 5.30 -6.54
N ILE A 80 1.58 5.63 -7.62
CA ILE A 80 0.75 4.71 -8.40
C ILE A 80 1.05 4.86 -9.89
N GLY A 81 1.13 3.75 -10.61
CA GLY A 81 1.32 3.74 -12.08
C GLY A 81 2.75 3.94 -12.53
N GLU A 82 3.73 3.80 -11.62
CA GLU A 82 5.14 4.04 -11.90
C GLU A 82 5.85 2.88 -12.63
N LEU A 83 5.38 1.64 -12.48
CA LEU A 83 6.08 0.45 -12.99
C LEU A 83 6.37 0.52 -14.49
N PRO A 84 5.39 0.87 -15.35
CA PRO A 84 5.64 0.94 -16.79
C PRO A 84 6.62 2.03 -17.24
N LEU A 85 6.93 3.00 -16.35
CA LEU A 85 7.94 4.01 -16.64
C LEU A 85 9.35 3.41 -16.69
N PHE A 86 9.57 2.30 -16.00
CA PHE A 86 10.87 1.65 -15.89
C PHE A 86 11.02 0.44 -16.81
N ASP A 87 9.95 -0.34 -17.04
CA ASP A 87 10.00 -1.57 -17.86
C ASP A 87 9.43 -1.41 -19.28
N GLY A 88 8.80 -0.25 -19.57
CA GLY A 88 8.20 0.03 -20.87
C GLY A 88 6.89 -0.72 -21.15
N GLY A 89 6.37 -1.46 -20.17
CA GLY A 89 5.14 -2.23 -20.29
C GLY A 89 3.86 -1.37 -20.21
N ASN A 90 2.73 -2.05 -20.14
CA ASN A 90 1.42 -1.45 -19.86
C ASN A 90 1.11 -1.51 -18.37
N GLN A 91 0.04 -0.83 -17.93
CA GLN A 91 -0.38 -0.83 -16.53
C GLN A 91 -0.67 -2.27 -16.05
N PRO A 92 0.02 -2.76 -15.00
CA PRO A 92 -0.13 -4.14 -14.55
C PRO A 92 -1.38 -4.38 -13.70
N TYR A 93 -2.03 -3.31 -13.25
CA TYR A 93 -3.25 -3.30 -12.43
C TYR A 93 -4.11 -2.10 -12.79
N SER A 94 -5.36 -2.10 -12.31
CA SER A 94 -6.28 -0.95 -12.37
C SER A 94 -6.19 -0.14 -11.09
N ALA A 95 -6.46 1.16 -11.17
CA ALA A 95 -6.49 2.07 -10.02
C ALA A 95 -7.79 2.90 -10.00
N GLU A 96 -8.44 2.97 -8.82
CA GLU A 96 -9.72 3.63 -8.62
C GLU A 96 -9.77 4.37 -7.29
N ALA A 97 -10.31 5.58 -7.27
CA ALA A 97 -10.48 6.37 -6.06
C ALA A 97 -11.57 5.77 -5.14
N MET A 98 -11.23 5.46 -3.89
CA MET A 98 -12.16 4.94 -2.87
C MET A 98 -12.93 6.05 -2.15
N SER A 99 -12.42 7.27 -2.18
CA SER A 99 -12.98 8.49 -1.59
C SER A 99 -12.66 9.68 -2.50
N PRO A 100 -13.26 10.84 -2.29
CA PRO A 100 -12.76 12.06 -2.92
C PRO A 100 -11.26 12.19 -2.67
N SER A 101 -10.48 12.27 -3.74
CA SER A 101 -9.02 12.19 -3.68
C SER A 101 -8.39 13.31 -4.49
N ARG A 102 -7.25 13.80 -4.01
CA ARG A 102 -6.37 14.74 -4.71
C ARG A 102 -5.08 14.02 -5.04
N LEU A 103 -4.68 14.10 -6.30
CA LEU A 103 -3.55 13.36 -6.84
C LEU A 103 -2.64 14.32 -7.60
N LEU A 104 -1.34 14.19 -7.44
CA LEU A 104 -0.37 14.88 -8.29
C LEU A 104 -0.05 13.96 -9.46
N PHE A 105 -0.44 14.36 -10.66
CA PHE A 105 -0.09 13.66 -11.90
C PHE A 105 1.20 14.22 -12.46
N ILE A 106 2.16 13.33 -12.73
CA ILE A 106 3.44 13.64 -13.38
C ILE A 106 3.47 12.93 -14.72
N PRO A 107 3.51 13.67 -15.86
CA PRO A 107 3.55 13.08 -17.19
C PRO A 107 4.80 12.20 -17.40
N ARG A 108 4.62 11.07 -18.13
CA ARG A 108 5.68 10.10 -18.43
C ARG A 108 6.97 10.75 -18.94
N ASP A 109 6.88 11.52 -20.02
CA ASP A 109 8.07 12.08 -20.68
C ASP A 109 8.80 13.07 -19.78
N HIS A 110 8.05 13.81 -18.97
CA HIS A 110 8.62 14.74 -18.02
C HIS A 110 9.35 13.99 -16.90
N PHE A 111 8.71 12.99 -16.30
CA PHE A 111 9.34 12.16 -15.26
C PHE A 111 10.64 11.53 -15.77
N LEU A 112 10.60 10.90 -16.96
CA LEU A 112 11.76 10.26 -17.57
C LEU A 112 12.87 11.26 -17.88
N SER A 113 12.55 12.46 -18.36
CA SER A 113 13.56 13.48 -18.63
C SER A 113 14.29 13.94 -17.37
N VAL A 114 13.55 14.10 -16.25
CA VAL A 114 14.14 14.50 -14.97
C VAL A 114 14.97 13.37 -14.35
N ILE A 115 14.45 12.14 -14.34
CA ILE A 115 15.16 11.00 -13.74
C ILE A 115 16.47 10.66 -14.49
N HIS A 116 16.51 10.83 -15.81
CA HIS A 116 17.73 10.65 -16.61
C HIS A 116 18.78 11.75 -16.37
N ALA A 117 18.34 12.95 -16.07
CA ALA A 117 19.22 14.06 -15.77
C ALA A 117 19.78 14.03 -14.35
N HIS A 118 19.15 13.27 -13.44
CA HIS A 118 19.46 13.27 -12.01
C HIS A 118 19.66 11.84 -11.48
N PRO A 119 20.91 11.31 -11.48
CA PRO A 119 21.20 9.95 -11.04
C PRO A 119 20.75 9.63 -9.61
N GLU A 120 20.70 10.63 -8.72
CA GLU A 120 20.19 10.49 -7.36
C GLU A 120 18.71 10.10 -7.33
N MET A 121 17.91 10.56 -8.28
CA MET A 121 16.51 10.14 -8.42
C MET A 121 16.40 8.68 -8.89
N MET A 122 17.28 8.26 -9.79
CA MET A 122 17.34 6.85 -10.22
C MET A 122 17.66 5.94 -9.04
N GLN A 123 18.65 6.32 -8.21
CA GLN A 123 18.99 5.56 -7.01
C GLN A 123 17.84 5.51 -6.00
N ALA A 124 17.14 6.63 -5.81
CA ALA A 124 15.98 6.69 -4.95
C ALA A 124 14.85 5.76 -5.45
N ALA A 125 14.57 5.76 -6.75
CA ALA A 125 13.58 4.87 -7.36
C ALA A 125 13.96 3.40 -7.22
N LEU A 126 15.23 3.02 -7.47
CA LEU A 126 15.72 1.66 -7.26
C LEU A 126 15.60 1.20 -5.81
N ARG A 127 15.92 2.07 -4.86
CA ARG A 127 15.77 1.78 -3.43
C ARG A 127 14.32 1.49 -3.07
N ALA A 128 13.41 2.27 -3.61
CA ALA A 128 11.99 2.09 -3.41
C ALA A 128 11.47 0.76 -3.97
N LEU A 129 11.85 0.46 -5.21
CA LEU A 129 11.50 -0.82 -5.82
C LEU A 129 12.09 -1.98 -5.02
N ALA A 130 13.33 -1.87 -4.53
CA ALA A 130 13.94 -2.88 -3.68
C ALA A 130 13.16 -3.10 -2.36
N ILE A 131 12.70 -2.03 -1.71
CA ILE A 131 11.85 -2.13 -0.52
C ILE A 131 10.53 -2.81 -0.86
N ARG A 132 9.92 -2.48 -2.01
CA ARG A 132 8.67 -3.11 -2.47
C ARG A 132 8.86 -4.59 -2.76
N VAL A 133 9.95 -4.96 -3.42
CA VAL A 133 10.30 -6.37 -3.67
C VAL A 133 10.49 -7.13 -2.36
N ARG A 134 11.20 -6.58 -1.36
CA ARG A 134 11.35 -7.21 -0.04
C ARG A 134 9.99 -7.47 0.64
N ARG A 135 9.07 -6.51 0.56
CA ARG A 135 7.70 -6.69 1.09
C ARG A 135 6.95 -7.80 0.36
N LEU A 136 7.09 -7.87 -0.97
CA LEU A 136 6.45 -8.94 -1.75
C LEU A 136 7.05 -10.30 -1.44
N LEU A 137 8.37 -10.41 -1.28
CA LEU A 137 9.02 -11.66 -0.86
C LEU A 137 8.53 -12.12 0.51
N HIS A 138 8.44 -11.20 1.48
CA HIS A 138 7.89 -11.52 2.80
C HIS A 138 6.42 -11.94 2.72
N LEU A 139 5.61 -11.28 1.88
CA LEU A 139 4.22 -11.69 1.66
C LEU A 139 4.13 -13.08 1.04
N VAL A 140 4.97 -13.40 0.05
CA VAL A 140 5.03 -14.74 -0.56
C VAL A 140 5.40 -15.81 0.48
N GLU A 141 6.40 -15.52 1.32
CA GLU A 141 6.80 -16.38 2.44
C GLU A 141 5.62 -16.62 3.40
N GLU A 142 4.98 -15.56 3.89
CA GLU A 142 3.80 -15.63 4.75
C GLU A 142 2.64 -16.43 4.13
N LEU A 143 2.39 -16.24 2.83
CA LEU A 143 1.32 -16.95 2.12
C LEU A 143 1.63 -18.44 1.91
N SER A 144 2.91 -18.78 1.79
CA SER A 144 3.37 -20.14 1.50
C SER A 144 3.54 -20.99 2.76
N LEU A 145 3.96 -20.37 3.87
CA LEU A 145 4.35 -21.09 5.09
C LEU A 145 3.32 -21.00 6.21
N HIS A 146 2.41 -20.02 6.19
CA HIS A 146 1.53 -19.76 7.32
C HIS A 146 0.05 -19.70 6.94
N GLU A 147 -0.78 -20.30 7.79
CA GLU A 147 -2.23 -20.20 7.67
C GLU A 147 -2.73 -18.79 8.04
N VAL A 148 -3.92 -18.41 7.54
CA VAL A 148 -4.49 -17.08 7.80
C VAL A 148 -4.58 -16.73 9.29
N PRO A 149 -4.98 -17.63 10.20
CA PRO A 149 -5.00 -17.33 11.64
C PRO A 149 -3.61 -16.98 12.20
N GLU A 150 -2.56 -17.66 11.75
CA GLU A 150 -1.17 -17.40 12.16
C GLU A 150 -0.72 -16.01 11.69
N ARG A 151 -0.99 -15.67 10.42
CA ARG A 151 -0.68 -14.36 9.86
C ARG A 151 -1.41 -13.21 10.59
N VAL A 152 -2.68 -13.42 10.95
CA VAL A 152 -3.44 -12.45 11.78
C VAL A 152 -2.81 -12.32 13.17
N ALA A 153 -2.41 -13.42 13.81
CA ALA A 153 -1.75 -13.38 15.12
C ALA A 153 -0.41 -12.63 15.05
N ARG A 154 0.44 -12.92 14.07
CA ARG A 154 1.72 -12.21 13.83
C ARG A 154 1.50 -10.72 13.63
N TYR A 155 0.51 -10.34 12.83
CA TYR A 155 0.15 -8.93 12.63
C TYR A 155 -0.23 -8.24 13.94
N LEU A 156 -1.13 -8.84 14.74
CA LEU A 156 -1.55 -8.26 16.02
C LEU A 156 -0.39 -8.12 17.00
N LEU A 157 0.50 -9.10 17.07
CA LEU A 157 1.70 -9.05 17.90
C LEU A 157 2.67 -7.95 17.45
N SER A 158 2.87 -7.77 16.14
CA SER A 158 3.72 -6.69 15.62
C SER A 158 3.16 -5.32 15.97
N GLN A 159 1.84 -5.13 15.82
CA GLN A 159 1.20 -3.86 16.21
C GLN A 159 1.27 -3.61 17.71
N ALA A 160 1.09 -4.66 18.52
CA ALA A 160 1.22 -4.55 19.98
C ALA A 160 2.66 -4.21 20.42
N LYS A 161 3.66 -4.72 19.71
CA LYS A 161 5.08 -4.40 19.96
C LYS A 161 5.41 -2.94 19.63
N GLU A 162 4.85 -2.41 18.55
CA GLU A 162 5.14 -1.04 18.07
C GLU A 162 4.35 0.04 18.83
N ARG A 163 3.10 -0.26 19.22
CA ARG A 163 2.13 0.73 19.72
C ARG A 163 1.62 0.46 21.13
N GLY A 164 2.07 -0.64 21.75
CA GLY A 164 1.54 -1.11 23.02
C GLY A 164 0.37 -2.07 22.86
N ALA A 165 -0.02 -2.74 23.96
CA ALA A 165 -1.03 -3.80 23.93
C ALA A 165 -2.43 -3.35 23.46
N CYS A 166 -2.73 -2.05 23.49
CA CYS A 166 -3.99 -1.46 23.03
C CYS A 166 -3.73 -0.50 21.87
N PHE A 167 -4.31 -0.77 20.71
CA PHE A 167 -4.13 0.04 19.49
C PHE A 167 -5.38 0.07 18.63
N THR A 168 -5.51 1.10 17.80
CA THR A 168 -6.54 1.18 16.76
C THR A 168 -6.02 0.53 15.48
N LEU A 169 -6.86 -0.25 14.80
CA LEU A 169 -6.52 -0.72 13.46
C LEU A 169 -6.56 0.47 12.50
N ASP A 170 -5.43 0.73 11.84
CA ASP A 170 -5.35 1.76 10.79
C ASP A 170 -6.06 1.34 9.49
N TYR A 171 -6.51 0.10 9.45
CA TYR A 171 -7.08 -0.56 8.29
C TYR A 171 -8.48 -1.08 8.59
N THR A 172 -9.37 -1.00 7.60
CA THR A 172 -10.61 -1.78 7.60
C THR A 172 -10.28 -3.27 7.50
N HIS A 173 -11.20 -4.14 7.87
CA HIS A 173 -10.98 -5.60 7.71
C HIS A 173 -10.72 -6.00 6.25
N ALA A 174 -11.24 -5.25 5.27
CA ALA A 174 -10.96 -5.50 3.85
C ALA A 174 -9.52 -5.13 3.47
N GLU A 175 -9.03 -4.00 3.95
CA GLU A 175 -7.65 -3.56 3.75
C GLU A 175 -6.65 -4.48 4.46
N LEU A 176 -6.96 -4.90 5.70
CA LEU A 176 -6.15 -5.87 6.43
C LEU A 176 -6.13 -7.23 5.71
N ALA A 177 -7.26 -7.66 5.17
CA ALA A 177 -7.33 -8.90 4.39
C ALA A 177 -6.46 -8.83 3.13
N ALA A 178 -6.49 -7.70 2.41
CA ALA A 178 -5.61 -7.50 1.26
C ALA A 178 -4.12 -7.54 1.65
N GLN A 179 -3.77 -6.92 2.78
CA GLN A 179 -2.40 -6.92 3.30
C GLN A 179 -1.94 -8.33 3.72
N LEU A 180 -2.84 -9.12 4.27
CA LEU A 180 -2.56 -10.51 4.72
C LEU A 180 -2.81 -11.56 3.63
N GLY A 181 -3.11 -11.15 2.39
CA GLY A 181 -3.35 -12.07 1.26
C GLY A 181 -4.54 -13.01 1.48
N THR A 182 -5.67 -12.46 1.99
CA THR A 182 -6.88 -13.22 2.25
C THR A 182 -8.14 -12.38 1.93
N VAL A 183 -9.32 -12.83 2.34
CA VAL A 183 -10.58 -12.10 2.14
C VAL A 183 -11.14 -11.60 3.47
N ARG A 184 -11.91 -10.50 3.41
CA ARG A 184 -12.48 -9.81 4.58
C ARG A 184 -13.18 -10.75 5.57
N GLU A 185 -13.95 -11.70 5.04
CA GLU A 185 -14.75 -12.66 5.82
C GLU A 185 -13.86 -13.53 6.70
N VAL A 186 -12.70 -13.95 6.18
CA VAL A 186 -11.74 -14.80 6.90
C VAL A 186 -11.07 -14.00 8.01
N VAL A 187 -10.64 -12.75 7.75
CA VAL A 187 -10.10 -11.87 8.80
C VAL A 187 -11.14 -11.64 9.90
N THR A 188 -12.37 -11.28 9.53
CA THR A 188 -13.45 -11.04 10.50
C THR A 188 -13.73 -12.27 11.35
N ARG A 189 -13.78 -13.47 10.74
CA ARG A 189 -13.98 -14.73 11.45
C ARG A 189 -12.82 -15.04 12.39
N THR A 190 -11.59 -14.80 11.96
CA THR A 190 -10.38 -15.05 12.77
C THR A 190 -10.33 -14.11 13.99
N LEU A 191 -10.55 -12.80 13.80
CA LEU A 191 -10.61 -11.85 14.90
C LEU A 191 -11.72 -12.19 15.90
N ASN A 192 -12.90 -12.62 15.41
CA ASN A 192 -13.98 -13.07 16.28
C ASN A 192 -13.63 -14.35 17.04
N ARG A 193 -12.88 -15.29 16.43
CA ARG A 193 -12.34 -16.48 17.10
C ARG A 193 -11.40 -16.08 18.24
N PHE A 194 -10.45 -15.19 18.00
CA PHE A 194 -9.50 -14.72 19.01
C PHE A 194 -10.18 -13.98 20.15
N ARG A 195 -11.21 -13.15 19.82
CA ARG A 195 -12.03 -12.49 20.84
C ARG A 195 -12.78 -13.49 21.72
N LYS A 196 -13.42 -14.51 21.12
CA LYS A 196 -14.13 -15.56 21.87
C LYS A 196 -13.20 -16.41 22.74
N ALA A 197 -11.97 -16.62 22.29
CA ALA A 197 -10.93 -17.33 23.06
C ALA A 197 -10.33 -16.46 24.18
N GLY A 198 -10.68 -15.17 24.27
CA GLY A 198 -10.12 -14.26 25.28
C GLY A 198 -8.71 -13.73 24.96
N TRP A 199 -8.20 -14.01 23.78
CA TRP A 199 -6.84 -13.58 23.40
C TRP A 199 -6.78 -12.09 23.05
N ILE A 200 -7.89 -11.53 22.57
CA ILE A 200 -8.03 -10.09 22.28
C ILE A 200 -9.38 -9.57 22.77
N ALA A 201 -9.44 -8.26 23.10
CA ALA A 201 -10.69 -7.53 23.20
C ALA A 201 -10.82 -6.56 22.01
N VAL A 202 -12.05 -6.31 21.58
CA VAL A 202 -12.36 -5.34 20.54
C VAL A 202 -13.46 -4.42 21.05
N GLN A 203 -13.12 -3.13 21.24
CA GLN A 203 -14.07 -2.11 21.71
C GLN A 203 -13.84 -0.80 20.95
N ASN A 204 -14.89 -0.21 20.42
CA ASN A 204 -14.86 1.08 19.70
C ASN A 204 -13.78 1.18 18.60
N GLY A 205 -13.56 0.08 17.85
CA GLY A 205 -12.52 0.03 16.81
C GLY A 205 -11.09 -0.15 17.32
N GLN A 206 -10.90 -0.26 18.64
CA GLN A 206 -9.62 -0.57 19.26
C GLN A 206 -9.51 -2.08 19.51
N ILE A 207 -8.30 -2.60 19.33
CA ILE A 207 -7.91 -3.96 19.69
C ILE A 207 -6.99 -3.88 20.91
N THR A 208 -7.30 -4.70 21.91
CA THR A 208 -6.41 -4.92 23.06
C THR A 208 -5.96 -6.38 23.02
N VAL A 209 -4.66 -6.60 22.96
CA VAL A 209 -4.05 -7.93 23.13
C VAL A 209 -4.08 -8.28 24.62
N ILE A 210 -4.82 -9.34 24.98
CA ILE A 210 -4.99 -9.83 26.36
C ILE A 210 -4.01 -10.96 26.64
N ASP A 211 -3.95 -11.92 25.74
CA ASP A 211 -3.09 -13.12 25.85
C ASP A 211 -2.08 -13.13 24.68
N SER A 212 -0.94 -12.51 24.92
CA SER A 212 0.15 -12.48 23.95
C SER A 212 0.84 -13.83 23.78
N GLU A 213 0.85 -14.68 24.82
CA GLU A 213 1.48 -16.00 24.78
C GLU A 213 0.69 -16.94 23.86
N ALA A 214 -0.64 -16.95 23.97
CA ALA A 214 -1.49 -17.75 23.10
C ALA A 214 -1.38 -17.32 21.64
N LEU A 215 -1.33 -16.00 21.36
CA LEU A 215 -1.10 -15.48 20.01
C LEU A 215 0.30 -15.86 19.50
N GLN A 216 1.34 -15.81 20.37
CA GLN A 216 2.70 -16.19 20.01
C GLN A 216 2.81 -17.69 19.70
N ALA A 217 2.18 -18.55 20.50
CA ALA A 217 2.14 -19.99 20.27
C ALA A 217 1.49 -20.33 18.92
N LEU A 218 0.37 -19.64 18.58
CA LEU A 218 -0.26 -19.80 17.27
C LEU A 218 0.63 -19.26 16.14
N ALA A 219 1.26 -18.12 16.34
CA ALA A 219 2.14 -17.50 15.33
C ALA A 219 3.38 -18.34 14.99
N SER A 220 3.82 -19.20 15.92
CA SER A 220 4.99 -20.08 15.78
C SER A 220 4.63 -21.53 15.42
N SER A 221 3.35 -21.87 15.24
CA SER A 221 2.93 -23.25 14.97
C SER A 221 3.22 -23.73 13.54
N GLY A 222 3.61 -22.82 12.65
CA GLY A 222 3.99 -23.13 11.26
C GLY A 222 5.51 -23.16 11.01
N ASP A 223 6.32 -22.87 12.00
CA ASP A 223 7.79 -22.98 11.96
C ASP A 223 8.18 -24.37 12.51
#